data_57491e340bc62b708ba508bb9895361b
#
_entry.id   57491e340bc62b708ba508bb9895361b
#
_cell.length_a   1.000
_cell.length_b   1.000
_cell.length_c   1.000
_cell.angle_alpha   90.00
_cell.angle_beta   90.00
_cell.angle_gamma   90.00
#
_symmetry.space_group_name_H-M   'P 1'
#
loop_
_entity.id
_entity.type
_entity.pdbx_description
1 polymer ?
#
loop_
_entity_poly.entity_id
_entity_poly.type
_entity_poly.pdbx_seq_one_letter_code
_entity_poly.pdbx_strand_id
1 'polypeptide(L)'
;NINSDGFRGNEIQENSDYRIFLIGGSTTFGVGATSDYSTIPGYLQQFYDEQFPDKKIEVINAGIPGAYSYTEKYLIENTLLNYNPDLLVIYDGWNDVLRNYEQYYSSGDVGFTAQLLREIYRADITTPKVLVKSYFAYKDNTVEIFPFNSKMMDEKVSLWVKSWKSICELQEKHDFKTILILQPILG
;
A
#
# COMPACT_ATOMS: atom_id res chain seq x y z
N ASN A 1 2.14 6.39 -14.28
CA ASN A 1 2.68 7.70 -13.91
C ASN A 1 2.76 7.83 -12.40
N ILE A 2 3.77 8.58 -11.89
CA ILE A 2 3.85 8.99 -10.49
C ILE A 2 3.85 10.52 -10.50
N ASN A 3 2.95 11.11 -9.72
CA ASN A 3 2.81 12.57 -9.62
C ASN A 3 3.91 13.21 -8.74
N SER A 4 3.89 14.53 -8.62
CA SER A 4 4.90 15.28 -7.84
C SER A 4 4.88 14.97 -6.35
N ASP A 5 3.75 14.53 -5.82
CA ASP A 5 3.56 14.14 -4.41
C ASP A 5 3.93 12.66 -4.14
N GLY A 6 4.27 11.89 -5.18
CA GLY A 6 4.68 10.49 -5.08
C GLY A 6 3.53 9.49 -5.19
N PHE A 7 2.31 9.92 -5.48
CA PHE A 7 1.15 9.05 -5.71
C PHE A 7 1.07 8.61 -7.18
N ARG A 8 0.47 7.44 -7.41
CA ARG A 8 0.24 6.97 -8.77
C ARG A 8 -0.98 7.68 -9.38
N GLY A 9 -0.80 8.33 -10.52
CA GLY A 9 -1.86 8.98 -11.30
C GLY A 9 -1.57 10.45 -11.59
N ASN A 10 -2.63 11.25 -11.60
CA ASN A 10 -2.57 12.68 -11.87
C ASN A 10 -2.11 13.49 -10.65
N GLU A 11 -1.76 14.76 -10.88
CA GLU A 11 -1.50 15.71 -9.80
C GLU A 11 -2.75 15.92 -8.94
N ILE A 12 -2.56 16.11 -7.63
CA ILE A 12 -3.65 16.36 -6.68
C ILE A 12 -4.28 17.73 -6.97
N GLN A 13 -5.59 17.77 -7.04
CA GLN A 13 -6.33 19.01 -7.31
C GLN A 13 -6.42 19.86 -6.03
N GLU A 14 -6.17 21.16 -6.15
CA GLU A 14 -6.30 22.07 -5.00
C GLU A 14 -7.74 22.20 -4.50
N ASN A 15 -8.73 22.12 -5.42
CA ASN A 15 -10.15 22.36 -5.16
C ASN A 15 -10.99 21.13 -5.53
N SER A 16 -10.95 20.07 -4.71
CA SER A 16 -11.89 18.95 -4.78
C SER A 16 -13.06 19.18 -3.82
N ASP A 17 -14.27 18.77 -4.23
CA ASP A 17 -15.47 18.78 -3.37
C ASP A 17 -15.45 17.59 -2.38
N TYR A 18 -14.75 16.52 -2.76
CA TYR A 18 -14.61 15.32 -1.94
C TYR A 18 -13.34 14.55 -2.33
N ARG A 19 -12.49 14.27 -1.37
CA ARG A 19 -11.18 13.62 -1.57
C ARG A 19 -11.13 12.24 -0.96
N ILE A 20 -10.85 11.25 -1.79
CA ILE A 20 -10.78 9.84 -1.42
C ILE A 20 -9.35 9.34 -1.64
N PHE A 21 -8.73 8.79 -0.61
CA PHE A 21 -7.49 8.05 -0.76
C PHE A 21 -7.76 6.55 -0.75
N LEU A 22 -7.35 5.86 -1.80
CA LEU A 22 -7.28 4.39 -1.80
C LEU A 22 -5.89 3.96 -1.35
N ILE A 23 -5.86 3.23 -0.24
CA ILE A 23 -4.65 2.80 0.47
C ILE A 23 -4.56 1.29 0.38
N GLY A 24 -3.37 0.74 0.27
CA GLY A 24 -3.15 -0.69 0.21
C GLY A 24 -1.81 -1.06 -0.42
N GLY A 25 -1.62 -2.32 -0.67
CA GLY A 25 -0.42 -2.90 -1.23
C GLY A 25 -0.32 -2.78 -2.76
N SER A 26 0.36 -3.76 -3.37
CA SER A 26 0.59 -3.83 -4.82
C SER A 26 -0.69 -3.90 -5.65
N THR A 27 -1.75 -4.47 -5.11
CA THR A 27 -3.07 -4.57 -5.78
C THR A 27 -3.71 -3.19 -5.91
N THR A 28 -3.72 -2.39 -4.86
CA THR A 28 -4.21 -1.01 -4.88
C THR A 28 -3.35 -0.13 -5.77
N PHE A 29 -2.02 -0.23 -5.64
CA PHE A 29 -1.10 0.45 -6.55
C PHE A 29 -1.38 0.09 -8.01
N GLY A 30 -1.81 -1.14 -8.29
CA GLY A 30 -2.07 -1.66 -9.63
C GLY A 30 -0.80 -2.17 -10.31
N VAL A 31 0.01 -3.00 -9.61
CA VAL A 31 1.16 -3.65 -10.24
C VAL A 31 0.67 -4.53 -11.39
N GLY A 32 1.22 -4.31 -12.60
CA GLY A 32 0.82 -4.99 -13.82
C GLY A 32 -0.33 -4.31 -14.60
N ALA A 33 -0.95 -3.27 -14.06
CA ALA A 33 -1.94 -2.49 -14.79
C ALA A 33 -1.27 -1.70 -15.94
N THR A 34 -1.91 -1.70 -17.09
CA THR A 34 -1.39 -1.09 -18.33
C THR A 34 -1.50 0.44 -18.36
N SER A 35 -2.36 1.00 -17.50
CA SER A 35 -2.54 2.45 -17.33
C SER A 35 -2.98 2.78 -15.92
N ASP A 36 -2.95 4.05 -15.55
CA ASP A 36 -3.46 4.52 -14.25
C ASP A 36 -4.97 4.34 -14.14
N TYR A 37 -5.68 4.47 -15.26
CA TYR A 37 -7.12 4.23 -15.36
C TYR A 37 -7.53 2.75 -15.21
N SER A 38 -6.59 1.82 -15.40
CA SER A 38 -6.82 0.37 -15.27
C SER A 38 -6.46 -0.16 -13.86
N THR A 39 -6.37 0.72 -12.88
CA THR A 39 -6.19 0.38 -11.46
C THR A 39 -7.52 0.44 -10.71
N ILE A 40 -7.61 -0.15 -9.52
CA ILE A 40 -8.82 -0.04 -8.69
C ILE A 40 -9.18 1.43 -8.42
N PRO A 41 -8.25 2.31 -8.00
CA PRO A 41 -8.54 3.73 -7.87
C PRO A 41 -8.97 4.40 -9.19
N GLY A 42 -8.35 4.00 -10.30
CA GLY A 42 -8.69 4.53 -11.62
C GLY A 42 -10.12 4.19 -12.05
N TYR A 43 -10.58 2.96 -11.84
CA TYR A 43 -11.96 2.58 -12.07
C TYR A 43 -12.95 3.29 -11.15
N LEU A 44 -12.55 3.47 -9.88
CA LEU A 44 -13.39 4.20 -8.93
C LEU A 44 -13.53 5.68 -9.33
N GLN A 45 -12.45 6.31 -9.82
CA GLN A 45 -12.52 7.68 -10.34
C GLN A 45 -13.50 7.77 -11.52
N GLN A 46 -13.36 6.88 -12.51
CA GLN A 46 -14.28 6.85 -13.67
C GLN A 46 -15.74 6.69 -13.24
N PHE A 47 -15.99 5.80 -12.28
CA PHE A 47 -17.33 5.61 -11.73
C PHE A 47 -17.90 6.90 -11.13
N TYR A 48 -17.11 7.64 -10.36
CA TYR A 48 -17.57 8.89 -9.76
C TYR A 48 -17.77 10.00 -10.81
N ASP A 49 -16.90 10.08 -11.81
CA ASP A 49 -17.02 11.05 -12.91
C ASP A 49 -18.33 10.82 -13.70
N GLU A 50 -18.72 9.56 -13.90
CA GLU A 50 -19.95 9.19 -14.59
C GLU A 50 -21.21 9.41 -13.73
N GLN A 51 -21.16 9.05 -12.46
CA GLN A 51 -22.34 9.12 -11.58
C GLN A 51 -22.60 10.52 -11.01
N PHE A 52 -21.57 11.33 -10.89
CA PHE A 52 -21.61 12.65 -10.24
C PHE A 52 -20.87 13.71 -11.08
N PRO A 53 -21.27 13.95 -12.36
CA PRO A 53 -20.52 14.82 -13.28
C PRO A 53 -20.42 16.28 -12.82
N ASP A 54 -21.32 16.72 -11.95
CA ASP A 54 -21.33 18.09 -11.39
C ASP A 54 -20.51 18.22 -10.10
N LYS A 55 -19.86 17.13 -9.65
CA LYS A 55 -19.04 17.10 -8.45
C LYS A 55 -17.57 16.86 -8.79
N LYS A 56 -16.68 17.56 -8.11
CA LYS A 56 -15.23 17.34 -8.20
C LYS A 56 -14.80 16.30 -7.15
N ILE A 57 -15.13 15.04 -7.39
CA ILE A 57 -14.70 13.94 -6.53
C ILE A 57 -13.33 13.47 -7.02
N GLU A 58 -12.34 13.48 -6.14
CA GLU A 58 -10.98 13.09 -6.44
C GLU A 58 -10.62 11.78 -5.77
N VAL A 59 -10.19 10.79 -6.56
CA VAL A 59 -9.72 9.49 -6.07
C VAL A 59 -8.23 9.37 -6.28
N ILE A 60 -7.47 9.33 -5.20
CA ILE A 60 -6.00 9.30 -5.20
C ILE A 60 -5.53 7.87 -4.89
N ASN A 61 -4.65 7.37 -5.75
CA ASN A 61 -4.01 6.08 -5.56
C ASN A 61 -2.80 6.21 -4.62
N ALA A 62 -3.01 5.93 -3.34
CA ALA A 62 -1.98 5.89 -2.30
C ALA A 62 -1.49 4.45 -2.01
N GLY A 63 -1.65 3.53 -2.96
CA GLY A 63 -1.12 2.17 -2.87
C GLY A 63 0.40 2.15 -2.94
N ILE A 64 1.03 1.32 -2.12
CA ILE A 64 2.49 1.12 -2.08
C ILE A 64 2.79 -0.37 -2.22
N PRO A 65 3.48 -0.82 -3.29
CA PRO A 65 3.82 -2.22 -3.46
C PRO A 65 4.56 -2.78 -2.24
N GLY A 66 4.00 -3.84 -1.64
CA GLY A 66 4.54 -4.48 -0.45
C GLY A 66 4.23 -3.77 0.87
N ALA A 67 3.42 -2.71 0.88
CA ALA A 67 2.93 -2.11 2.11
C ALA A 67 2.07 -3.10 2.92
N TYR A 68 2.04 -2.90 4.20
CA TYR A 68 1.26 -3.64 5.19
C TYR A 68 0.73 -2.65 6.23
N SER A 69 -0.22 -3.06 7.06
CA SER A 69 -1.00 -2.18 7.94
C SER A 69 -0.19 -1.14 8.72
N TYR A 70 1.01 -1.50 9.21
CA TYR A 70 1.87 -0.56 9.93
C TYR A 70 2.42 0.55 9.02
N THR A 71 2.89 0.21 7.80
CA THR A 71 3.42 1.20 6.85
C THR A 71 2.32 2.08 6.28
N GLU A 72 1.16 1.51 6.06
CA GLU A 72 -0.04 2.24 5.59
C GLU A 72 -0.55 3.20 6.66
N LYS A 73 -0.62 2.74 7.92
CA LYS A 73 -0.89 3.62 9.06
C LYS A 73 0.09 4.79 9.12
N TYR A 74 1.40 4.52 8.99
CA TYR A 74 2.43 5.57 9.00
C TYR A 74 2.23 6.57 7.86
N LEU A 75 1.89 6.11 6.66
CA LEU A 75 1.55 6.95 5.52
C LEU A 75 0.36 7.87 5.82
N ILE A 76 -0.71 7.32 6.40
CA ILE A 76 -1.90 8.10 6.79
C ILE A 76 -1.50 9.20 7.76
N GLU A 77 -0.87 8.84 8.89
CA GLU A 77 -0.56 9.74 9.99
C GLU A 77 0.43 10.86 9.61
N ASN A 78 1.40 10.57 8.73
CA ASN A 78 2.49 11.49 8.45
C ASN A 78 2.38 12.19 7.08
N THR A 79 1.47 11.72 6.22
CA THR A 79 1.36 12.26 4.85
C THR A 79 -0.07 12.58 4.48
N LEU A 80 -0.98 11.58 4.48
CA LEU A 80 -2.30 11.76 3.88
C LEU A 80 -3.18 12.78 4.61
N LEU A 81 -3.06 12.89 5.93
CA LEU A 81 -3.81 13.88 6.70
C LEU A 81 -3.52 15.33 6.28
N ASN A 82 -2.34 15.61 5.72
CA ASN A 82 -1.99 16.95 5.23
C ASN A 82 -2.80 17.36 3.98
N TYR A 83 -3.42 16.41 3.29
CA TYR A 83 -4.24 16.64 2.10
C TYR A 83 -5.74 16.74 2.41
N ASN A 84 -6.12 16.80 3.69
CA ASN A 84 -7.52 16.88 4.14
C ASN A 84 -8.41 15.83 3.45
N PRO A 85 -8.20 14.53 3.72
CA PRO A 85 -9.04 13.48 3.16
C PRO A 85 -10.46 13.55 3.73
N ASP A 86 -11.47 13.29 2.90
CA ASP A 86 -12.85 13.04 3.35
C ASP A 86 -13.09 11.55 3.58
N LEU A 87 -12.42 10.69 2.81
CA LEU A 87 -12.56 9.25 2.91
C LEU A 87 -11.21 8.54 2.70
N LEU A 88 -10.91 7.64 3.61
CA LEU A 88 -9.83 6.66 3.46
C LEU A 88 -10.45 5.29 3.15
N VAL A 89 -10.14 4.73 2.00
CA VAL A 89 -10.51 3.35 1.62
C VAL A 89 -9.26 2.50 1.69
N ILE A 90 -9.22 1.59 2.64
CA ILE A 90 -8.08 0.73 2.93
C ILE A 90 -8.38 -0.67 2.42
N TYR A 91 -7.58 -1.14 1.46
CA TYR A 91 -7.69 -2.48 0.87
C TYR A 91 -6.42 -3.27 1.19
N ASP A 92 -6.44 -4.00 2.28
CA ASP A 92 -5.26 -4.55 2.94
C ASP A 92 -5.49 -5.95 3.55
N GLY A 93 -4.42 -6.51 4.15
CA GLY A 93 -4.40 -7.75 4.93
C GLY A 93 -3.48 -8.83 4.37
N TRP A 94 -3.32 -8.94 3.05
CA TRP A 94 -2.49 -9.99 2.43
C TRP A 94 -1.01 -9.89 2.84
N ASN A 95 -0.45 -8.69 2.76
CA ASN A 95 0.95 -8.48 3.09
C ASN A 95 1.23 -8.67 4.59
N ASP A 96 0.25 -8.39 5.45
CA ASP A 96 0.35 -8.63 6.89
C ASP A 96 0.47 -10.11 7.21
N VAL A 97 -0.28 -10.95 6.49
CA VAL A 97 -0.20 -12.42 6.64
C VAL A 97 1.16 -12.94 6.19
N LEU A 98 1.68 -12.45 5.05
CA LEU A 98 2.92 -12.95 4.47
C LEU A 98 4.18 -12.50 5.23
N ARG A 99 4.14 -11.38 5.95
CA ARG A 99 5.33 -10.81 6.56
C ARG A 99 5.65 -11.40 7.93
N ASN A 100 6.95 -11.61 8.15
CA ASN A 100 7.48 -11.99 9.46
C ASN A 100 7.89 -10.71 10.21
N TYR A 101 7.05 -10.24 11.13
CA TYR A 101 7.27 -8.99 11.86
C TYR A 101 8.58 -8.99 12.69
N GLU A 102 9.04 -10.14 13.16
CA GLU A 102 10.30 -10.24 13.92
C GLU A 102 11.52 -9.76 13.14
N GLN A 103 11.54 -9.94 11.83
CA GLN A 103 12.61 -9.43 10.96
C GLN A 103 12.63 -7.90 10.81
N TYR A 104 11.50 -7.22 11.06
CA TYR A 104 11.39 -5.77 10.87
C TYR A 104 11.68 -4.97 12.14
N TYR A 105 11.36 -5.50 13.30
CA TYR A 105 11.66 -4.83 14.58
C TYR A 105 13.10 -5.06 15.06
N SER A 106 13.75 -6.13 14.58
CA SER A 106 15.15 -6.43 14.92
C SER A 106 16.16 -5.82 13.97
N SER A 107 15.76 -5.37 12.80
CA SER A 107 16.66 -4.78 11.80
C SER A 107 16.45 -3.27 11.68
N GLY A 108 16.89 -2.53 12.67
CA GLY A 108 17.22 -1.10 12.49
C GLY A 108 18.34 -0.89 11.44
N ASP A 109 18.85 -1.98 10.90
CA ASP A 109 19.80 -2.03 9.81
C ASP A 109 19.16 -2.79 8.64
N VAL A 110 18.69 -2.08 7.65
CA VAL A 110 18.53 -2.65 6.31
C VAL A 110 19.95 -2.98 5.87
N GLY A 111 20.36 -4.23 6.05
CA GLY A 111 21.76 -4.65 5.90
C GLY A 111 22.33 -4.15 4.57
N PHE A 112 23.61 -3.83 4.56
CA PHE A 112 24.39 -3.35 3.42
C PHE A 112 24.04 -4.06 2.11
N THR A 113 23.77 -5.37 2.16
CA THR A 113 23.30 -6.18 1.01
C THR A 113 21.98 -5.71 0.44
N ALA A 114 21.01 -5.35 1.26
CA ALA A 114 19.70 -4.91 0.78
C ALA A 114 19.76 -3.48 0.22
N GLN A 115 20.61 -2.62 0.77
CA GLN A 115 20.89 -1.30 0.19
C GLN A 115 21.61 -1.43 -1.15
N LEU A 116 22.65 -2.26 -1.22
CA LEU A 116 23.37 -2.53 -2.47
C LEU A 116 22.45 -3.09 -3.56
N LEU A 117 21.57 -4.03 -3.22
CA LEU A 117 20.60 -4.61 -4.15
C LEU A 117 19.57 -3.57 -4.63
N ARG A 118 19.14 -2.63 -3.76
CA ARG A 118 18.31 -1.49 -4.18
C ARG A 118 19.02 -0.58 -5.16
N GLU A 119 20.27 -0.26 -4.91
CA GLU A 119 21.05 0.61 -5.81
C GLU A 119 21.34 -0.06 -7.15
N ILE A 120 21.64 -1.36 -7.17
CA ILE A 120 21.78 -2.14 -8.40
C ILE A 120 20.44 -2.20 -9.16
N TYR A 121 19.31 -2.28 -8.47
CA TYR A 121 17.99 -2.29 -9.13
C TYR A 121 17.60 -0.91 -9.68
N ARG A 122 18.01 0.17 -9.02
CA ARG A 122 17.83 1.56 -9.49
C ARG A 122 18.77 1.91 -10.63
N ALA A 123 19.99 1.37 -10.61
CA ALA A 123 20.92 1.53 -11.72
C ALA A 123 20.36 0.83 -12.97
N ASP A 124 20.28 1.52 -14.10
CA ASP A 124 19.70 0.97 -15.33
C ASP A 124 20.65 0.01 -16.08
N ILE A 125 21.22 -0.95 -15.35
CA ILE A 125 22.17 -1.94 -15.83
C ILE A 125 21.47 -3.31 -15.88
N THR A 126 21.31 -3.86 -17.08
CA THR A 126 20.49 -5.06 -17.33
C THR A 126 21.05 -6.33 -16.66
N THR A 127 22.36 -6.56 -16.74
CA THR A 127 23.00 -7.79 -16.25
C THR A 127 22.87 -7.96 -14.73
N PRO A 128 23.17 -6.97 -13.88
CA PRO A 128 22.93 -7.05 -12.45
C PRO A 128 21.45 -7.23 -12.10
N LYS A 129 20.51 -6.60 -12.84
CA LYS A 129 19.07 -6.79 -12.62
C LYS A 129 18.65 -8.25 -12.82
N VAL A 130 19.17 -8.94 -13.82
CA VAL A 130 18.90 -10.37 -14.06
C VAL A 130 19.43 -11.21 -12.91
N LEU A 131 20.65 -10.97 -12.46
CA LEU A 131 21.25 -11.71 -11.32
C LEU A 131 20.47 -11.48 -10.03
N VAL A 132 20.05 -10.26 -9.76
CA VAL A 132 19.21 -9.92 -8.59
C VAL A 132 17.86 -10.64 -8.67
N LYS A 133 17.19 -10.62 -9.83
CA LYS A 133 15.93 -11.36 -10.04
C LYS A 133 16.11 -12.86 -9.87
N SER A 134 17.19 -13.43 -10.42
CA SER A 134 17.49 -14.86 -10.28
C SER A 134 17.79 -15.24 -8.83
N TYR A 135 18.49 -14.39 -8.08
CA TYR A 135 18.74 -14.60 -6.65
C TYR A 135 17.45 -14.59 -5.84
N PHE A 136 16.56 -13.61 -6.07
CA PHE A 136 15.28 -13.56 -5.38
C PHE A 136 14.37 -14.74 -5.77
N ALA A 137 14.30 -15.10 -7.06
CA ALA A 137 13.55 -16.27 -7.51
C ALA A 137 14.09 -17.58 -6.89
N TYR A 138 15.41 -17.71 -6.75
CA TYR A 138 16.02 -18.84 -6.04
C TYR A 138 15.65 -18.83 -4.55
N LYS A 139 15.73 -17.67 -3.91
CA LYS A 139 15.39 -17.50 -2.49
C LYS A 139 13.90 -17.72 -2.21
N ASP A 140 13.03 -17.24 -3.11
CA ASP A 140 11.59 -17.45 -3.01
C ASP A 140 11.19 -18.92 -3.14
N ASN A 141 11.89 -19.69 -3.99
CA ASN A 141 11.69 -21.15 -4.07
C ASN A 141 12.19 -21.92 -2.84
N THR A 142 12.99 -21.27 -1.98
CA THR A 142 13.42 -21.81 -0.69
C THR A 142 12.60 -21.29 0.50
N VAL A 143 11.59 -20.45 0.24
CA VAL A 143 10.63 -20.05 1.26
C VAL A 143 9.87 -21.30 1.67
N GLU A 144 10.23 -21.87 2.80
CA GLU A 144 9.37 -22.81 3.50
C GLU A 144 8.00 -22.15 3.59
N ILE A 145 6.99 -22.79 3.03
CA ILE A 145 5.60 -22.46 3.31
C ILE A 145 5.50 -22.62 4.83
N PHE A 146 5.58 -21.52 5.56
CA PHE A 146 5.61 -21.53 7.02
C PHE A 146 4.45 -22.39 7.50
N PRO A 147 4.70 -23.41 8.33
CA PRO A 147 3.61 -24.19 8.89
C PRO A 147 2.68 -23.18 9.59
N PHE A 148 1.41 -23.25 9.24
CA PHE A 148 0.38 -22.33 9.72
C PHE A 148 0.33 -22.44 11.26
N ASN A 149 1.02 -21.54 11.94
CA ASN A 149 1.06 -21.52 13.40
C ASN A 149 -0.02 -20.54 13.88
N SER A 150 -1.05 -21.08 14.56
CA SER A 150 -2.18 -20.28 15.08
C SER A 150 -1.72 -19.10 15.94
N LYS A 151 -0.71 -19.30 16.80
CA LYS A 151 -0.19 -18.24 17.67
C LYS A 151 0.41 -17.08 16.86
N MET A 152 1.20 -17.38 15.82
CA MET A 152 1.78 -16.37 14.93
C MET A 152 0.68 -15.62 14.18
N MET A 153 -0.38 -16.30 13.77
CA MET A 153 -1.51 -15.68 13.10
C MET A 153 -2.27 -14.75 14.05
N ASP A 154 -2.50 -15.17 15.29
CA ASP A 154 -3.15 -14.34 16.32
C ASP A 154 -2.37 -13.05 16.59
N GLU A 155 -1.04 -13.12 16.63
CA GLU A 155 -0.16 -11.95 16.78
C GLU A 155 -0.28 -11.01 15.56
N LYS A 156 -0.27 -11.53 14.34
CA LYS A 156 -0.45 -10.75 13.10
C LYS A 156 -1.81 -10.06 13.06
N VAL A 157 -2.87 -10.79 13.35
CA VAL A 157 -4.24 -10.24 13.43
C VAL A 157 -4.32 -9.16 14.50
N SER A 158 -3.72 -9.39 15.66
CA SER A 158 -3.70 -8.39 16.74
C SER A 158 -3.00 -7.09 16.32
N LEU A 159 -1.87 -7.17 15.63
CA LEU A 159 -1.14 -5.99 15.13
C LEU A 159 -1.94 -5.26 14.05
N TRP A 160 -2.55 -6.00 13.12
CA TRP A 160 -3.41 -5.46 12.09
C TRP A 160 -4.61 -4.71 12.70
N VAL A 161 -5.32 -5.35 13.62
CA VAL A 161 -6.45 -4.73 14.34
C VAL A 161 -6.00 -3.49 15.10
N LYS A 162 -4.84 -3.51 15.77
CA LYS A 162 -4.30 -2.37 16.50
C LYS A 162 -4.00 -1.19 15.57
N SER A 163 -3.42 -1.45 14.40
CA SER A 163 -3.14 -0.40 13.41
C SER A 163 -4.43 0.32 12.99
N TRP A 164 -5.47 -0.43 12.64
CA TRP A 164 -6.72 0.16 12.15
C TRP A 164 -7.59 0.79 13.24
N LYS A 165 -7.56 0.26 14.46
CA LYS A 165 -8.19 0.94 15.61
C LYS A 165 -7.61 2.33 15.83
N SER A 166 -6.29 2.49 15.72
CA SER A 166 -5.69 3.82 15.90
C SER A 166 -6.07 4.79 14.79
N ILE A 167 -6.33 4.32 13.57
CA ILE A 167 -6.83 5.16 12.48
C ILE A 167 -8.29 5.56 12.72
N CYS A 168 -9.13 4.65 13.23
CA CYS A 168 -10.49 5.00 13.63
C CYS A 168 -10.52 6.05 14.75
N GLU A 169 -9.56 6.03 15.67
CA GLU A 169 -9.43 7.06 16.71
C GLU A 169 -9.00 8.43 16.13
N LEU A 170 -8.19 8.43 15.07
CA LEU A 170 -7.82 9.66 14.35
C LEU A 170 -9.00 10.26 13.57
N GLN A 171 -9.90 9.43 13.06
CA GLN A 171 -11.09 9.85 12.35
C GLN A 171 -11.95 10.83 13.18
N GLU A 172 -12.03 10.61 14.51
CA GLU A 172 -12.76 11.51 15.41
C GLU A 172 -12.13 12.91 15.53
N LYS A 173 -10.83 13.03 15.23
CA LYS A 173 -10.06 14.28 15.37
C LYS A 173 -9.91 15.05 14.06
N HIS A 174 -10.01 14.39 12.93
CA HIS A 174 -9.68 14.92 11.62
C HIS A 174 -10.84 14.95 10.62
N ASP A 175 -12.07 14.66 11.06
CA ASP A 175 -13.31 14.73 10.28
C ASP A 175 -13.27 13.99 8.92
N PHE A 176 -12.63 12.83 8.88
CA PHE A 176 -12.67 11.93 7.73
C PHE A 176 -13.42 10.64 8.07
N LYS A 177 -13.79 9.87 7.04
CA LYS A 177 -14.38 8.55 7.19
C LYS A 177 -13.39 7.47 6.75
N THR A 178 -13.56 6.26 7.28
CA THR A 178 -12.72 5.11 6.91
C THR A 178 -13.58 3.93 6.49
N ILE A 179 -13.22 3.31 5.37
CA ILE A 179 -13.74 2.01 4.93
C ILE A 179 -12.55 1.05 4.91
N LEU A 180 -12.64 -0.02 5.68
CA LEU A 180 -11.63 -1.07 5.72
C LEU A 180 -12.14 -2.30 4.98
N ILE A 181 -11.42 -2.73 3.96
CA ILE A 181 -11.73 -3.88 3.13
C ILE A 181 -10.59 -4.89 3.30
N LEU A 182 -10.92 -6.06 3.85
CA LEU A 182 -9.97 -7.16 3.92
C LEU A 182 -9.80 -7.74 2.51
N GLN A 183 -8.55 -7.73 2.00
CA GLN A 183 -8.24 -8.28 0.70
C GLN A 183 -8.50 -9.79 0.69
N PRO A 184 -9.37 -10.30 -0.22
CA PRO A 184 -9.63 -11.73 -0.30
C PRO A 184 -8.39 -12.46 -0.81
N ILE A 185 -8.16 -13.64 -0.24
CA ILE A 185 -7.12 -14.58 -0.66
C ILE A 185 -7.82 -15.67 -1.44
N LEU A 186 -7.44 -15.84 -2.70
CA LEU A 186 -7.86 -16.99 -3.47
C LEU A 186 -7.06 -18.19 -2.97
N GLY A 187 -7.75 -19.17 -2.38
CA GLY A 187 -7.19 -20.46 -1.95
C GLY A 187 -7.03 -21.41 -3.12
#